data_fe186861768d236ab0353bec32c811ea
#
_entry.id   fe186861768d236ab0353bec32c811ea
#
_cell.length_a   1.000
_cell.length_b   1.000
_cell.length_c   1.000
_cell.angle_alpha   90.00
_cell.angle_beta   90.00
_cell.angle_gamma   90.00
#
_symmetry.space_group_name_H-M   'P 1'
#
loop_
_entity.id
_entity.type
_entity.pdbx_description
1 polymer ?
#
loop_
_entity_poly.entity_id
_entity_poly.type
_entity_poly.pdbx_seq_one_letter_code
_entity_poly.pdbx_strand_id
1 'polypeptide(L)'
;MHYPIRTLVFALITALLCCQEVLLAQKANREIRVQETFEPSFRIEPLMHRISGRSGDVIPFEFTLESSNQSTNVEVFSVGLRQEITGGILHDEDSTQVDWVRLVTPNKLSLEANKSTKIEGVVRIPAGEAKHFSMGIMVRDLGNQAPNNASDPSKTQATIRFITQYMLRLDLEVEGARGDQIQRIIVEDLKIVSHQGRPLIQAILSNPTDTTFEFEIRSKISTSPNERSAKPIRLAMPIRWDVEDDSRFAGRILPKSKIRMEEFVSEALATGTYEIETEIFFEKKVSLKKTYSIKVAAEEFPAQEVLIAQIAEGLQASPAQLELSQARGGNRRLILEFKNRSKTERTVALKAIGLDGLAMTAAMIQPSDFSIPANATRKVTLTLKGQSKIEQAADYGFLSVETRAANKDFTESRQLPLALVYKKVSKTTLAVAPLVWDPNGKYPGFRTTVENTGDNHMPVEARLSLVSEGGVRLQSLAGFGKWLMPKAKESMLFRIDQPLLPGKYTIKCEIQTGEKPIVFDQEFTVSDVELAKPSPKISAVRP
;
A
#
# COMPACT_ATOMS: atom_id res chain seq x y z
N MET A 1 -43.60 61.71 -25.97
CA MET A 1 -42.88 60.47 -25.68
C MET A 1 -43.59 59.74 -24.55
N HIS A 2 -44.48 58.81 -24.88
CA HIS A 2 -45.18 57.96 -23.92
C HIS A 2 -44.66 56.52 -24.08
N TYR A 3 -43.82 56.05 -23.18
CA TYR A 3 -43.49 54.65 -23.05
C TYR A 3 -44.59 53.96 -22.26
N PRO A 4 -45.08 52.80 -22.72
CA PRO A 4 -46.25 52.15 -22.10
C PRO A 4 -45.82 51.43 -20.81
N ILE A 5 -46.42 51.86 -19.69
CA ILE A 5 -46.30 51.29 -18.33
C ILE A 5 -46.63 49.76 -18.31
N ARG A 6 -47.31 49.24 -19.33
CA ARG A 6 -47.68 47.82 -19.42
C ARG A 6 -46.48 46.86 -19.58
N THR A 7 -45.37 47.28 -20.16
CA THR A 7 -44.19 46.42 -20.37
C THR A 7 -43.39 46.23 -19.05
N LEU A 8 -43.40 47.25 -18.19
CA LEU A 8 -42.69 47.17 -16.89
C LEU A 8 -43.40 46.23 -15.88
N VAL A 9 -44.75 46.19 -15.92
CA VAL A 9 -45.54 45.32 -15.03
C VAL A 9 -45.40 43.85 -15.41
N PHE A 10 -45.28 43.53 -16.71
CA PHE A 10 -45.09 42.16 -17.16
C PHE A 10 -43.70 41.61 -16.79
N ALA A 11 -42.61 42.43 -16.90
CA ALA A 11 -41.28 42.07 -16.48
C ALA A 11 -41.17 41.84 -14.96
N LEU A 12 -41.87 42.61 -14.16
CA LEU A 12 -41.87 42.45 -12.71
C LEU A 12 -42.62 41.18 -12.25
N ILE A 13 -43.72 40.83 -12.90
CA ILE A 13 -44.48 39.60 -12.60
C ILE A 13 -43.72 38.35 -13.00
N THR A 14 -43.00 38.37 -14.13
CA THR A 14 -42.16 37.26 -14.58
C THR A 14 -40.95 37.05 -13.64
N ALA A 15 -40.33 38.15 -13.19
CA ALA A 15 -39.24 38.09 -12.21
C ALA A 15 -39.70 37.53 -10.84
N LEU A 16 -40.90 37.90 -10.37
CA LEU A 16 -41.49 37.39 -9.13
C LEU A 16 -41.86 35.90 -9.24
N LEU A 17 -42.34 35.40 -10.39
CA LEU A 17 -42.62 34.00 -10.61
C LEU A 17 -41.33 33.16 -10.66
N CYS A 18 -40.28 33.62 -11.31
CA CYS A 18 -38.98 32.93 -11.30
C CYS A 18 -38.34 32.91 -9.89
N CYS A 19 -38.51 33.92 -9.09
CA CYS A 19 -38.04 33.93 -7.70
C CYS A 19 -38.82 32.95 -6.81
N GLN A 20 -40.10 32.72 -7.07
CA GLN A 20 -40.88 31.73 -6.32
C GLN A 20 -40.51 30.29 -6.67
N GLU A 21 -40.19 29.98 -7.91
CA GLU A 21 -39.71 28.64 -8.30
C GLU A 21 -38.30 28.35 -7.70
N VAL A 22 -37.39 29.33 -7.66
CA VAL A 22 -36.08 29.18 -7.00
C VAL A 22 -36.21 28.99 -5.48
N LEU A 23 -37.16 29.68 -4.84
CA LEU A 23 -37.45 29.51 -3.40
C LEU A 23 -38.14 28.17 -3.08
N LEU A 24 -38.92 27.62 -4.00
CA LEU A 24 -39.52 26.29 -3.86
C LEU A 24 -38.49 25.19 -4.09
N ALA A 25 -37.53 25.38 -5.03
CA ALA A 25 -36.41 24.46 -5.23
C ALA A 25 -35.41 24.46 -4.05
N GLN A 26 -35.20 25.59 -3.40
CA GLN A 26 -34.38 25.66 -2.17
C GLN A 26 -35.06 25.02 -0.95
N LYS A 27 -36.39 24.97 -0.88
CA LYS A 27 -37.12 24.25 0.19
C LYS A 27 -37.12 22.75 -0.01
N ALA A 28 -36.80 22.24 -1.21
CA ALA A 28 -36.67 20.79 -1.48
C ALA A 28 -35.32 20.20 -1.09
N ASN A 29 -34.31 21.03 -0.80
CA ASN A 29 -33.08 20.58 -0.15
C ASN A 29 -33.35 20.33 1.34
N ARG A 30 -34.14 19.30 1.65
CA ARG A 30 -34.16 18.74 2.99
C ARG A 30 -32.78 18.17 3.26
N GLU A 31 -32.05 18.83 4.17
CA GLU A 31 -30.89 18.24 4.82
C GLU A 31 -31.23 16.81 5.24
N ILE A 32 -30.64 15.84 4.58
CA ILE A 32 -30.56 14.48 5.11
C ILE A 32 -29.62 14.61 6.32
N ARG A 33 -30.18 14.82 7.50
CA ARG A 33 -29.42 14.69 8.74
C ARG A 33 -29.15 13.20 8.89
N VAL A 34 -28.01 12.75 8.39
CA VAL A 34 -27.45 11.46 8.76
C VAL A 34 -27.12 11.59 10.26
N GLN A 35 -27.82 10.84 11.07
CA GLN A 35 -27.49 10.75 12.49
C GLN A 35 -26.13 10.06 12.57
N GLU A 36 -25.07 10.79 12.93
CA GLU A 36 -23.66 10.42 12.75
C GLU A 36 -23.18 9.28 13.66
N THR A 37 -24.01 8.77 14.56
CA THR A 37 -23.61 7.68 15.46
C THR A 37 -24.51 6.47 15.24
N PHE A 38 -24.05 5.56 14.36
CA PHE A 38 -24.61 4.22 14.32
C PHE A 38 -24.02 3.41 15.47
N GLU A 39 -24.79 3.21 16.53
CA GLU A 39 -24.43 2.24 17.56
C GLU A 39 -24.96 0.87 17.14
N PRO A 40 -24.10 -0.17 17.14
CA PRO A 40 -24.56 -1.52 16.83
C PRO A 40 -25.57 -1.98 17.89
N SER A 41 -26.59 -2.73 17.44
CA SER A 41 -27.67 -3.24 18.31
C SER A 41 -27.17 -4.21 19.39
N PHE A 42 -26.01 -4.84 19.15
CA PHE A 42 -25.34 -5.74 20.08
C PHE A 42 -23.85 -5.83 19.76
N ARG A 43 -23.07 -6.32 20.72
CA ARG A 43 -21.64 -6.68 20.58
C ARG A 43 -21.47 -8.16 20.86
N ILE A 44 -20.37 -8.75 20.35
CA ILE A 44 -20.04 -10.16 20.56
C ILE A 44 -18.57 -10.29 20.91
N GLU A 45 -18.28 -11.14 21.89
CA GLU A 45 -16.94 -11.52 22.29
C GLU A 45 -16.86 -13.00 22.68
N PRO A 46 -15.77 -13.68 22.34
CA PRO A 46 -14.73 -13.28 21.40
C PRO A 46 -15.24 -13.37 19.94
N LEU A 47 -14.54 -12.75 18.99
CA LEU A 47 -14.89 -12.87 17.56
C LEU A 47 -14.38 -14.18 16.94
N MET A 48 -13.51 -14.90 17.65
CA MET A 48 -12.90 -16.13 17.18
C MET A 48 -12.62 -17.08 18.33
N HIS A 49 -12.87 -18.37 18.12
CA HIS A 49 -12.35 -19.46 18.95
C HIS A 49 -11.37 -20.32 18.18
N ARG A 50 -10.24 -20.65 18.84
CA ARG A 50 -9.35 -21.72 18.42
C ARG A 50 -9.58 -22.92 19.33
N ILE A 51 -9.91 -24.04 18.71
CA ILE A 51 -10.22 -25.30 19.39
C ILE A 51 -9.17 -26.32 18.94
N SER A 52 -8.58 -27.02 19.88
CA SER A 52 -7.62 -28.09 19.61
C SER A 52 -8.07 -29.36 20.34
N GLY A 53 -7.92 -30.51 19.69
CA GLY A 53 -8.25 -31.80 20.28
C GLY A 53 -8.04 -32.97 19.31
N ARG A 54 -8.27 -34.18 19.80
CA ARG A 54 -8.08 -35.43 19.03
C ARG A 54 -9.33 -35.76 18.23
N SER A 55 -9.11 -36.47 17.14
CA SER A 55 -10.22 -36.99 16.33
C SER A 55 -11.25 -37.73 17.20
N GLY A 56 -12.52 -37.34 17.06
CA GLY A 56 -13.65 -37.87 17.83
C GLY A 56 -14.00 -37.13 19.11
N ASP A 57 -13.13 -36.28 19.64
CA ASP A 57 -13.44 -35.46 20.80
C ASP A 57 -14.64 -34.54 20.51
N VAL A 58 -15.43 -34.25 21.56
CA VAL A 58 -16.53 -33.32 21.53
C VAL A 58 -16.23 -32.18 22.48
N ILE A 59 -16.01 -30.98 21.95
CA ILE A 59 -15.54 -29.83 22.71
C ILE A 59 -16.62 -28.74 22.67
N PRO A 60 -17.09 -28.24 23.82
CA PRO A 60 -18.03 -27.13 23.86
C PRO A 60 -17.32 -25.80 23.51
N PHE A 61 -18.08 -24.89 22.92
CA PHE A 61 -17.69 -23.49 22.72
C PHE A 61 -18.82 -22.55 23.08
N GLU A 62 -18.46 -21.32 23.36
CA GLU A 62 -19.40 -20.27 23.80
C GLU A 62 -18.95 -18.91 23.26
N PHE A 63 -19.89 -18.14 22.70
CA PHE A 63 -19.74 -16.72 22.43
C PHE A 63 -20.74 -15.94 23.28
N THR A 64 -20.33 -14.78 23.74
CA THR A 64 -21.17 -13.90 24.55
C THR A 64 -21.66 -12.72 23.72
N LEU A 65 -22.99 -12.57 23.64
CA LEU A 65 -23.63 -11.41 23.03
C LEU A 65 -24.03 -10.42 24.12
N GLU A 66 -23.65 -9.18 23.96
CA GLU A 66 -24.05 -8.09 24.84
C GLU A 66 -24.99 -7.16 24.05
N SER A 67 -26.26 -7.10 24.44
CA SER A 67 -27.21 -6.23 23.81
C SER A 67 -26.99 -4.77 24.21
N SER A 68 -27.28 -3.84 23.31
CA SER A 68 -27.25 -2.41 23.60
C SER A 68 -28.45 -2.01 24.49
N ASN A 69 -28.72 -0.72 24.59
CA ASN A 69 -29.85 -0.17 25.35
C ASN A 69 -31.26 -0.52 24.80
N GLN A 70 -31.31 -1.27 23.70
CA GLN A 70 -32.57 -1.71 23.07
C GLN A 70 -32.59 -3.23 22.93
N SER A 71 -33.74 -3.83 23.16
CA SER A 71 -33.97 -5.24 22.87
C SER A 71 -34.00 -5.46 21.35
N THR A 72 -33.43 -6.57 20.88
CA THR A 72 -33.44 -6.96 19.47
C THR A 72 -33.60 -8.47 19.31
N ASN A 73 -34.00 -8.92 18.12
CA ASN A 73 -33.99 -10.32 17.76
C ASN A 73 -32.84 -10.60 16.82
N VAL A 74 -32.14 -11.70 17.05
CA VAL A 74 -31.04 -12.14 16.20
C VAL A 74 -31.28 -13.54 15.67
N GLU A 75 -30.74 -13.80 14.49
CA GLU A 75 -30.66 -15.11 13.89
C GLU A 75 -29.21 -15.61 13.97
N VAL A 76 -29.06 -16.89 14.42
CA VAL A 76 -27.75 -17.53 14.59
C VAL A 76 -27.72 -18.82 13.77
N PHE A 77 -26.73 -18.95 12.89
CA PHE A 77 -26.58 -20.15 12.05
C PHE A 77 -25.13 -20.35 11.62
N SER A 78 -24.78 -21.58 11.27
CA SER A 78 -23.45 -21.92 10.75
C SER A 78 -23.35 -21.55 9.27
N VAL A 79 -22.18 -21.07 8.84
CA VAL A 79 -21.89 -20.70 7.46
C VAL A 79 -20.52 -21.23 7.02
N GLY A 80 -20.40 -21.56 5.75
CA GLY A 80 -19.11 -21.76 5.13
C GLY A 80 -18.30 -20.47 5.08
N LEU A 81 -16.99 -20.62 4.86
CA LEU A 81 -16.09 -19.48 4.69
C LEU A 81 -15.51 -19.48 3.28
N ARG A 82 -15.51 -18.33 2.66
CA ARG A 82 -14.83 -18.04 1.40
C ARG A 82 -13.71 -17.05 1.64
N GLN A 83 -12.59 -17.23 0.97
CA GLN A 83 -11.45 -16.34 1.14
C GLN A 83 -11.18 -15.55 -0.13
N GLU A 84 -10.97 -14.25 0.04
CA GLU A 84 -10.55 -13.36 -1.01
C GLU A 84 -9.03 -13.44 -1.23
N ILE A 85 -8.59 -12.99 -2.40
CA ILE A 85 -7.17 -12.99 -2.75
C ILE A 85 -6.31 -12.13 -1.81
N THR A 86 -6.90 -11.14 -1.17
CA THR A 86 -6.24 -10.27 -0.17
C THR A 86 -6.06 -10.94 1.19
N GLY A 87 -6.67 -12.11 1.39
CA GLY A 87 -6.70 -12.82 2.65
C GLY A 87 -8.00 -12.58 3.45
N GLY A 88 -8.82 -11.59 3.06
CA GLY A 88 -10.12 -11.34 3.68
C GLY A 88 -11.02 -12.57 3.64
N ILE A 89 -11.83 -12.74 4.69
CA ILE A 89 -12.78 -13.85 4.79
C ILE A 89 -14.19 -13.30 4.65
N LEU A 90 -14.95 -13.95 3.80
CA LEU A 90 -16.37 -13.73 3.60
C LEU A 90 -17.14 -14.99 3.98
N HIS A 91 -18.40 -14.82 4.37
CA HIS A 91 -19.29 -15.95 4.57
C HIS A 91 -19.82 -16.46 3.22
N ASP A 92 -20.13 -17.75 3.20
CA ASP A 92 -20.75 -18.43 2.08
C ASP A 92 -22.06 -19.08 2.59
N GLU A 93 -23.18 -18.46 2.30
CA GLU A 93 -24.50 -18.94 2.75
C GLU A 93 -24.94 -20.23 2.04
N ASP A 94 -24.41 -20.48 0.85
CA ASP A 94 -24.71 -21.71 0.08
C ASP A 94 -24.03 -22.95 0.68
N SER A 95 -22.98 -22.76 1.47
CA SER A 95 -22.21 -23.82 2.14
C SER A 95 -22.63 -24.00 3.60
N THR A 96 -23.88 -24.35 3.83
CA THR A 96 -24.50 -24.30 5.18
C THR A 96 -24.30 -25.53 6.04
N GLN A 97 -23.76 -26.63 5.54
CA GLN A 97 -23.61 -27.84 6.35
C GLN A 97 -22.15 -28.18 6.62
N VAL A 98 -21.78 -27.99 7.86
CA VAL A 98 -20.51 -28.47 8.40
C VAL A 98 -20.85 -29.48 9.49
N ASP A 99 -20.75 -30.75 9.19
CA ASP A 99 -21.18 -31.87 10.06
C ASP A 99 -20.47 -31.95 11.40
N TRP A 100 -19.36 -31.20 11.56
CA TRP A 100 -18.53 -31.23 12.76
C TRP A 100 -18.89 -30.14 13.80
N VAL A 101 -19.82 -29.24 13.49
CA VAL A 101 -20.30 -28.21 14.46
C VAL A 101 -21.82 -28.31 14.60
N ARG A 102 -22.28 -28.32 15.84
CA ARG A 102 -23.69 -28.26 16.17
C ARG A 102 -23.93 -27.11 17.16
N LEU A 103 -24.79 -26.17 16.78
CA LEU A 103 -25.30 -25.18 17.70
C LEU A 103 -26.30 -25.82 18.66
N VAL A 104 -26.15 -25.52 19.94
CA VAL A 104 -27.10 -25.89 21.00
C VAL A 104 -28.13 -24.78 21.15
N THR A 105 -27.68 -23.55 21.00
CA THR A 105 -28.53 -22.34 21.02
C THR A 105 -29.54 -22.37 19.85
N PRO A 106 -30.80 -22.01 20.09
CA PRO A 106 -31.81 -21.87 19.02
C PRO A 106 -31.35 -20.89 17.94
N ASN A 107 -31.79 -21.13 16.69
CA ASN A 107 -31.43 -20.28 15.56
C ASN A 107 -32.01 -18.85 15.64
N LYS A 108 -32.99 -18.60 16.50
CA LYS A 108 -33.57 -17.28 16.78
C LYS A 108 -33.52 -17.00 18.27
N LEU A 109 -32.95 -15.86 18.63
CA LEU A 109 -32.79 -15.40 20.00
C LEU A 109 -33.38 -14.01 20.15
N SER A 110 -34.09 -13.78 21.28
CA SER A 110 -34.46 -12.45 21.69
C SER A 110 -33.43 -11.93 22.70
N LEU A 111 -32.79 -10.83 22.37
CA LEU A 111 -31.85 -10.16 23.23
C LEU A 111 -32.56 -9.06 24.00
N GLU A 112 -32.60 -9.16 25.33
CA GLU A 112 -33.16 -8.11 26.16
C GLU A 112 -32.16 -6.97 26.32
N ALA A 113 -32.63 -5.73 26.37
CA ALA A 113 -31.81 -4.53 26.51
C ALA A 113 -30.83 -4.62 27.72
N ASN A 114 -29.59 -4.26 27.51
CA ASN A 114 -28.51 -4.26 28.52
C ASN A 114 -28.31 -5.62 29.21
N LYS A 115 -28.62 -6.73 28.52
CA LYS A 115 -28.37 -8.08 29.01
C LYS A 115 -27.39 -8.83 28.12
N SER A 116 -26.67 -9.75 28.76
CA SER A 116 -25.78 -10.69 28.10
C SER A 116 -26.51 -12.00 27.81
N THR A 117 -26.28 -12.55 26.62
CA THR A 117 -26.86 -13.83 26.18
C THR A 117 -25.74 -14.66 25.56
N LYS A 118 -25.77 -16.00 25.74
CA LYS A 118 -24.76 -16.91 25.23
C LYS A 118 -25.22 -17.60 23.97
N ILE A 119 -24.29 -17.73 23.01
CA ILE A 119 -24.40 -18.67 21.90
C ILE A 119 -23.54 -19.87 22.25
N GLU A 120 -24.16 -21.02 22.44
CA GLU A 120 -23.50 -22.26 22.83
C GLU A 120 -23.54 -23.26 21.69
N GLY A 121 -22.49 -24.04 21.58
CA GLY A 121 -22.40 -25.12 20.61
C GLY A 121 -21.35 -26.15 20.98
N VAL A 122 -21.26 -27.19 20.18
CA VAL A 122 -20.24 -28.22 20.31
C VAL A 122 -19.54 -28.46 18.99
N VAL A 123 -18.25 -28.65 19.06
CA VAL A 123 -17.41 -29.11 17.94
C VAL A 123 -17.12 -30.59 18.14
N ARG A 124 -17.48 -31.42 17.16
CA ARG A 124 -17.02 -32.79 17.08
C ARG A 124 -15.83 -32.87 16.15
N ILE A 125 -14.66 -33.16 16.69
CA ILE A 125 -13.41 -33.16 15.91
C ILE A 125 -13.46 -34.23 14.82
N PRO A 126 -13.31 -33.84 13.53
CA PRO A 126 -13.41 -34.78 12.41
C PRO A 126 -12.31 -35.82 12.42
N ALA A 127 -12.62 -36.98 11.90
CA ALA A 127 -11.60 -37.97 11.55
C ALA A 127 -11.00 -37.63 10.17
N GLY A 128 -9.72 -37.89 9.98
CA GLY A 128 -9.06 -37.71 8.68
C GLY A 128 -7.64 -37.17 8.81
N GLU A 129 -7.03 -36.91 7.65
CA GLU A 129 -5.65 -36.42 7.56
C GLU A 129 -5.55 -34.88 7.65
N ALA A 130 -6.68 -34.18 7.54
CA ALA A 130 -6.70 -32.73 7.61
C ALA A 130 -6.36 -32.25 9.02
N LYS A 131 -5.41 -31.34 9.11
CA LYS A 131 -4.96 -30.80 10.40
C LYS A 131 -5.79 -29.60 10.86
N HIS A 132 -6.21 -28.76 9.94
CA HIS A 132 -6.93 -27.54 10.26
C HIS A 132 -8.26 -27.46 9.52
N PHE A 133 -9.27 -26.95 10.22
CA PHE A 133 -10.57 -26.62 9.66
C PHE A 133 -10.95 -25.20 10.10
N SER A 134 -11.77 -24.54 9.31
CA SER A 134 -12.32 -23.23 9.65
C SER A 134 -13.76 -23.13 9.19
N MET A 135 -14.61 -22.52 10.02
CA MET A 135 -16.00 -22.20 9.67
C MET A 135 -16.46 -20.93 10.35
N GLY A 136 -17.56 -20.38 9.88
CA GLY A 136 -18.22 -19.23 10.46
C GLY A 136 -19.48 -19.58 11.22
N ILE A 137 -19.80 -18.77 12.23
CA ILE A 137 -21.14 -18.68 12.82
C ILE A 137 -21.62 -17.26 12.55
N MET A 138 -22.72 -17.15 11.82
CA MET A 138 -23.34 -15.87 11.51
C MET A 138 -24.30 -15.48 12.63
N VAL A 139 -24.21 -14.24 13.08
CA VAL A 139 -25.17 -13.61 13.98
C VAL A 139 -25.69 -12.37 13.28
N ARG A 140 -26.96 -12.42 12.87
CA ARG A 140 -27.62 -11.39 12.08
C ARG A 140 -28.73 -10.74 12.88
N ASP A 141 -28.74 -9.40 12.93
CA ASP A 141 -29.83 -8.63 13.52
C ASP A 141 -31.07 -8.70 12.62
N LEU A 142 -32.15 -9.25 13.13
CA LEU A 142 -33.45 -9.24 12.46
C LEU A 142 -34.17 -7.90 12.63
N GLY A 143 -33.70 -7.08 13.57
CA GLY A 143 -34.27 -5.80 13.97
C GLY A 143 -35.64 -5.94 14.61
N ASN A 144 -36.02 -4.97 15.37
CA ASN A 144 -37.39 -4.80 15.74
C ASN A 144 -38.15 -4.37 14.47
N GLN A 145 -39.05 -5.19 13.96
CA GLN A 145 -39.99 -4.73 12.94
C GLN A 145 -40.79 -3.59 13.58
N ALA A 146 -40.35 -2.35 13.35
CA ALA A 146 -41.21 -1.23 13.68
C ALA A 146 -42.53 -1.46 12.95
N PRO A 147 -43.68 -1.39 13.64
CA PRO A 147 -44.94 -1.51 12.96
C PRO A 147 -44.93 -0.52 11.80
N ASN A 148 -45.33 -0.99 10.62
CA ASN A 148 -45.63 -0.13 9.48
C ASN A 148 -46.68 0.87 9.94
N ASN A 149 -46.26 1.96 10.57
CA ASN A 149 -47.11 3.11 10.77
C ASN A 149 -47.54 3.52 9.38
N ALA A 150 -48.81 3.37 9.10
CA ALA A 150 -49.47 3.62 7.84
C ALA A 150 -48.88 4.93 7.26
N SER A 151 -48.01 4.80 6.29
CA SER A 151 -47.37 5.93 5.61
C SER A 151 -48.49 6.68 4.91
N ASP A 152 -48.58 7.95 5.16
CA ASP A 152 -49.40 8.87 4.39
C ASP A 152 -49.09 8.65 2.91
N PRO A 153 -50.03 8.14 2.09
CA PRO A 153 -49.76 7.79 0.70
C PRO A 153 -49.31 8.98 -0.17
N SER A 154 -49.39 10.20 0.37
CA SER A 154 -48.96 11.43 -0.30
C SER A 154 -47.47 11.74 -0.14
N LYS A 155 -46.69 11.00 0.68
CA LYS A 155 -45.29 11.27 0.96
C LYS A 155 -44.41 10.08 0.61
N THR A 156 -43.54 10.25 -0.38
CA THR A 156 -42.47 9.28 -0.65
C THR A 156 -41.43 9.38 0.48
N GLN A 157 -41.39 8.39 1.37
CA GLN A 157 -40.36 8.28 2.40
C GLN A 157 -39.38 7.15 1.99
N ALA A 158 -38.11 7.48 1.86
CA ALA A 158 -37.05 6.48 1.75
C ALA A 158 -36.53 6.21 3.18
N THR A 159 -36.59 4.96 3.63
CA THR A 159 -36.02 4.55 4.91
C THR A 159 -34.77 3.72 4.65
N ILE A 160 -33.61 4.16 5.17
CA ILE A 160 -32.39 3.38 5.16
C ILE A 160 -32.34 2.60 6.47
N ARG A 161 -32.21 1.29 6.38
CA ARG A 161 -32.06 0.41 7.53
C ARG A 161 -30.65 -0.16 7.54
N PHE A 162 -29.94 0.04 8.65
CA PHE A 162 -28.66 -0.62 8.91
C PHE A 162 -28.94 -1.96 9.62
N ILE A 163 -28.29 -3.03 9.15
CA ILE A 163 -28.39 -4.36 9.75
C ILE A 163 -27.01 -4.69 10.31
N THR A 164 -26.93 -4.90 11.62
CA THR A 164 -25.71 -5.39 12.26
C THR A 164 -25.57 -6.89 12.01
N GLN A 165 -24.40 -7.30 11.52
CA GLN A 165 -24.10 -8.68 11.23
C GLN A 165 -22.67 -8.99 11.62
N TYR A 166 -22.48 -10.06 12.40
CA TYR A 166 -21.16 -10.55 12.78
C TYR A 166 -20.96 -11.96 12.24
N MET A 167 -19.76 -12.19 11.70
CA MET A 167 -19.28 -13.52 11.36
C MET A 167 -18.23 -13.93 12.40
N LEU A 168 -18.63 -14.81 13.30
CA LEU A 168 -17.76 -15.40 14.31
C LEU A 168 -17.00 -16.57 13.69
N ARG A 169 -15.72 -16.72 14.00
CA ARG A 169 -14.88 -17.75 13.41
C ARG A 169 -14.57 -18.85 14.41
N LEU A 170 -14.74 -20.10 13.97
CA LEU A 170 -14.25 -21.30 14.64
C LEU A 170 -13.10 -21.88 13.83
N ASP A 171 -11.91 -21.90 14.43
CA ASP A 171 -10.70 -22.53 13.88
C ASP A 171 -10.40 -23.79 14.70
N LEU A 172 -10.32 -24.92 14.01
CA LEU A 172 -10.05 -26.20 14.63
C LEU A 172 -8.68 -26.72 14.21
N GLU A 173 -7.89 -27.18 15.19
CA GLU A 173 -6.66 -27.94 14.99
C GLU A 173 -6.83 -29.37 15.49
N VAL A 174 -6.60 -30.35 14.60
CA VAL A 174 -6.68 -31.78 14.94
C VAL A 174 -5.32 -32.25 15.42
N GLU A 175 -5.23 -32.61 16.70
CA GLU A 175 -4.01 -33.11 17.31
C GLU A 175 -3.60 -34.48 16.72
N GLY A 176 -2.33 -34.59 16.37
CA GLY A 176 -1.77 -35.80 15.77
C GLY A 176 -2.03 -36.00 14.29
N ALA A 177 -2.83 -35.13 13.64
CA ALA A 177 -2.96 -35.14 12.19
C ALA A 177 -1.65 -34.70 11.52
N ARG A 178 -1.24 -35.40 10.44
CA ARG A 178 0.07 -35.18 9.81
C ARG A 178 0.16 -33.91 8.97
N GLY A 179 -0.96 -33.47 8.40
CA GLY A 179 -1.00 -32.27 7.55
C GLY A 179 -0.19 -32.38 6.26
N ASP A 180 0.14 -33.60 5.80
CA ASP A 180 1.03 -33.85 4.66
C ASP A 180 0.52 -33.23 3.34
N GLN A 181 -0.76 -32.88 3.28
CA GLN A 181 -1.37 -32.30 2.09
C GLN A 181 -0.89 -30.86 1.78
N ILE A 182 -0.13 -30.22 2.67
CA ILE A 182 0.43 -28.88 2.42
C ILE A 182 1.28 -28.84 1.14
N GLN A 183 1.89 -29.95 0.77
CA GLN A 183 2.66 -30.05 -0.48
C GLN A 183 1.81 -29.86 -1.74
N ARG A 184 0.48 -29.92 -1.63
CA ARG A 184 -0.47 -29.66 -2.72
C ARG A 184 -0.73 -28.17 -2.93
N ILE A 185 -0.28 -27.30 -2.03
CA ILE A 185 -0.33 -25.86 -2.26
C ILE A 185 0.52 -25.51 -3.49
N ILE A 186 -0.07 -24.73 -4.38
CA ILE A 186 0.56 -24.32 -5.62
C ILE A 186 0.97 -22.85 -5.49
N VAL A 187 2.23 -22.54 -5.73
CA VAL A 187 2.68 -21.18 -5.99
C VAL A 187 2.46 -20.93 -7.49
N GLU A 188 1.38 -20.23 -7.83
CA GLU A 188 0.96 -19.99 -9.22
C GLU A 188 1.80 -18.90 -9.89
N ASP A 189 2.05 -17.82 -9.16
CA ASP A 189 2.75 -16.64 -9.66
C ASP A 189 3.66 -16.09 -8.55
N LEU A 190 4.87 -15.72 -8.92
CA LEU A 190 5.80 -14.97 -8.08
C LEU A 190 6.41 -13.85 -8.90
N LYS A 191 6.27 -12.63 -8.42
CA LYS A 191 6.79 -11.43 -9.11
C LYS A 191 7.22 -10.35 -8.14
N ILE A 192 7.99 -9.40 -8.65
CA ILE A 192 8.27 -8.14 -7.99
C ILE A 192 7.48 -7.06 -8.72
N VAL A 193 6.65 -6.33 -7.99
CA VAL A 193 5.84 -5.24 -8.53
C VAL A 193 6.17 -3.93 -7.84
N SER A 194 5.87 -2.83 -8.51
CA SER A 194 5.98 -1.51 -7.87
C SER A 194 4.72 -1.24 -7.06
N HIS A 195 4.89 -0.98 -5.77
CA HIS A 195 3.84 -0.48 -4.90
C HIS A 195 4.29 0.83 -4.26
N GLN A 196 3.61 1.91 -4.58
CA GLN A 196 4.00 3.26 -4.16
C GLN A 196 5.48 3.58 -4.49
N GLY A 197 5.96 3.16 -5.67
CA GLY A 197 7.34 3.37 -6.11
C GLY A 197 8.41 2.52 -5.42
N ARG A 198 8.02 1.58 -4.56
CA ARG A 198 8.90 0.63 -3.86
C ARG A 198 8.72 -0.79 -4.40
N PRO A 199 9.76 -1.63 -4.40
CA PRO A 199 9.61 -3.02 -4.81
C PRO A 199 8.86 -3.82 -3.74
N LEU A 200 7.81 -4.50 -4.17
CA LEU A 200 6.99 -5.41 -3.39
C LEU A 200 7.07 -6.80 -4.03
N ILE A 201 7.55 -7.79 -3.30
CA ILE A 201 7.46 -9.17 -3.72
C ILE A 201 6.06 -9.70 -3.46
N GLN A 202 5.44 -10.30 -4.46
CA GLN A 202 4.12 -10.92 -4.38
C GLN A 202 4.17 -12.36 -4.82
N ALA A 203 3.54 -13.25 -4.06
CA ALA A 203 3.30 -14.64 -4.41
C ALA A 203 1.80 -14.92 -4.40
N ILE A 204 1.27 -15.51 -5.46
CA ILE A 204 -0.11 -16.03 -5.50
C ILE A 204 -0.06 -17.52 -5.16
N LEU A 205 -0.74 -17.87 -4.10
CA LEU A 205 -0.87 -19.25 -3.63
C LEU A 205 -2.28 -19.76 -3.90
N SER A 206 -2.39 -21.01 -4.34
CA SER A 206 -3.65 -21.70 -4.57
C SER A 206 -3.70 -22.96 -3.71
N ASN A 207 -4.81 -23.16 -3.02
CA ASN A 207 -5.12 -24.37 -2.29
C ASN A 207 -6.20 -25.18 -3.03
N PRO A 208 -5.83 -26.21 -3.80
CA PRO A 208 -6.82 -27.03 -4.52
C PRO A 208 -7.48 -28.10 -3.64
N THR A 209 -7.10 -28.21 -2.36
CA THR A 209 -7.60 -29.23 -1.43
C THR A 209 -8.88 -28.81 -0.71
N ASP A 210 -9.46 -29.71 0.05
CA ASP A 210 -10.62 -29.48 0.93
C ASP A 210 -10.21 -29.15 2.38
N THR A 211 -8.92 -28.87 2.61
CA THR A 211 -8.38 -28.60 3.95
C THR A 211 -7.86 -27.16 4.06
N THR A 212 -7.96 -26.60 5.24
CA THR A 212 -7.30 -25.34 5.58
C THR A 212 -5.85 -25.59 5.94
N PHE A 213 -4.94 -24.69 5.52
CA PHE A 213 -3.54 -24.72 5.93
C PHE A 213 -3.13 -23.43 6.62
N GLU A 214 -2.37 -23.58 7.70
CA GLU A 214 -1.60 -22.52 8.32
C GLU A 214 -0.13 -22.72 7.97
N PHE A 215 0.56 -21.67 7.54
CA PHE A 215 1.93 -21.78 7.05
C PHE A 215 2.68 -20.46 7.17
N GLU A 216 3.98 -20.54 7.07
CA GLU A 216 4.86 -19.39 6.89
C GLU A 216 5.51 -19.49 5.51
N ILE A 217 5.66 -18.37 4.83
CA ILE A 217 6.36 -18.28 3.55
C ILE A 217 7.50 -17.29 3.65
N ARG A 218 8.67 -17.69 3.20
CA ARG A 218 9.87 -16.87 3.16
C ARG A 218 10.47 -16.88 1.77
N SER A 219 10.93 -15.71 1.33
CA SER A 219 11.64 -15.57 0.06
C SER A 219 13.00 -14.97 0.28
N LYS A 220 14.02 -15.46 -0.44
CA LYS A 220 15.36 -14.89 -0.50
C LYS A 220 15.61 -14.41 -1.92
N ILE A 221 16.06 -13.17 -2.06
CA ILE A 221 16.39 -12.55 -3.34
C ILE A 221 17.89 -12.51 -3.47
N SER A 222 18.43 -13.06 -4.56
CA SER A 222 19.85 -13.07 -4.86
C SER A 222 20.12 -12.75 -6.33
N THR A 223 21.27 -12.14 -6.62
CA THR A 223 21.76 -11.94 -7.98
C THR A 223 22.62 -13.10 -8.46
N SER A 224 23.01 -13.97 -7.55
CA SER A 224 23.83 -15.16 -7.81
C SER A 224 23.48 -16.26 -6.81
N PRO A 225 23.46 -17.54 -7.22
CA PRO A 225 23.20 -18.68 -6.35
C PRO A 225 24.14 -18.79 -5.14
N ASN A 226 25.31 -18.16 -5.23
CA ASN A 226 26.34 -18.19 -4.18
C ASN A 226 26.32 -16.95 -3.27
N GLU A 227 25.35 -16.05 -3.40
CA GLU A 227 25.23 -14.87 -2.54
C GLU A 227 24.72 -15.28 -1.14
N ARG A 228 25.62 -15.50 -0.19
CA ARG A 228 25.34 -16.01 1.17
C ARG A 228 24.60 -15.01 2.08
N SER A 229 24.35 -13.79 1.63
CA SER A 229 23.97 -12.70 2.53
C SER A 229 22.53 -12.21 2.41
N ALA A 230 21.72 -12.78 1.53
CA ALA A 230 20.34 -12.37 1.39
C ALA A 230 19.52 -12.78 2.63
N LYS A 231 19.05 -11.79 3.39
CA LYS A 231 18.12 -12.04 4.50
C LYS A 231 16.80 -12.54 3.95
N PRO A 232 16.21 -13.59 4.55
CA PRO A 232 14.90 -14.05 4.14
C PRO A 232 13.84 -12.97 4.44
N ILE A 233 13.00 -12.70 3.46
CA ILE A 233 11.84 -11.83 3.54
C ILE A 233 10.63 -12.71 3.87
N ARG A 234 9.94 -12.43 4.98
CA ARG A 234 8.73 -13.13 5.37
C ARG A 234 7.53 -12.46 4.70
N LEU A 235 6.86 -13.21 3.81
CA LEU A 235 5.67 -12.69 3.15
C LEU A 235 4.43 -12.89 4.03
N ALA A 236 3.49 -11.97 3.98
CA ALA A 236 2.25 -12.01 4.73
C ALA A 236 1.05 -11.67 3.83
N MET A 237 -0.14 -12.03 4.24
CA MET A 237 -1.38 -11.59 3.59
C MET A 237 -1.56 -10.08 3.78
N PRO A 238 -2.10 -9.35 2.78
CA PRO A 238 -2.47 -7.94 2.93
C PRO A 238 -3.45 -7.70 4.08
N ILE A 239 -4.43 -8.60 4.24
CA ILE A 239 -5.37 -8.60 5.38
C ILE A 239 -4.98 -9.73 6.32
N ARG A 240 -4.56 -9.38 7.52
CA ARG A 240 -4.18 -10.35 8.57
C ARG A 240 -5.35 -10.59 9.51
N TRP A 241 -5.61 -11.85 9.85
CA TRP A 241 -6.72 -12.21 10.73
C TRP A 241 -6.33 -12.23 12.22
N ASP A 242 -5.05 -12.49 12.48
CA ASP A 242 -4.49 -12.58 13.81
C ASP A 242 -3.39 -11.56 13.98
N VAL A 243 -3.73 -10.44 14.57
CA VAL A 243 -2.77 -9.37 14.86
C VAL A 243 -1.98 -9.67 16.13
N GLU A 244 -2.56 -10.46 17.05
CA GLU A 244 -1.98 -10.68 18.39
C GLU A 244 -0.86 -11.72 18.41
N ASP A 245 -0.82 -12.70 17.50
CA ASP A 245 0.21 -13.74 17.47
C ASP A 245 0.88 -13.87 16.09
N ASP A 246 1.56 -12.81 15.67
CA ASP A 246 2.36 -12.76 14.43
C ASP A 246 3.55 -13.77 14.44
N SER A 247 3.78 -14.44 15.59
CA SER A 247 4.86 -15.40 15.77
C SER A 247 4.55 -16.79 15.21
N ARG A 248 3.27 -17.15 15.05
CA ARG A 248 2.87 -18.52 14.70
C ARG A 248 2.90 -18.78 13.20
N PHE A 249 2.32 -17.90 12.39
CA PHE A 249 2.27 -18.07 10.94
C PHE A 249 2.00 -16.74 10.23
N ALA A 250 2.43 -16.62 8.99
CA ALA A 250 2.21 -15.44 8.18
C ALA A 250 0.99 -15.57 7.25
N GLY A 251 0.42 -16.77 7.11
CA GLY A 251 -0.72 -17.03 6.24
C GLY A 251 -1.59 -18.19 6.65
N ARG A 252 -2.87 -18.07 6.34
CA ARG A 252 -3.86 -19.15 6.38
C ARG A 252 -4.57 -19.16 5.04
N ILE A 253 -4.69 -20.34 4.42
CA ILE A 253 -5.40 -20.52 3.17
C ILE A 253 -6.54 -21.52 3.36
N LEU A 254 -7.76 -21.08 3.03
CA LEU A 254 -8.96 -21.91 3.11
C LEU A 254 -9.03 -22.92 1.95
N PRO A 255 -9.89 -23.94 2.04
CA PRO A 255 -10.15 -24.86 0.95
C PRO A 255 -10.53 -24.12 -0.34
N LYS A 256 -10.07 -24.64 -1.50
CA LYS A 256 -10.41 -24.15 -2.84
C LYS A 256 -10.19 -22.64 -3.05
N SER A 257 -9.33 -22.02 -2.24
CA SER A 257 -9.08 -20.58 -2.25
C SER A 257 -7.74 -20.22 -2.86
N LYS A 258 -7.63 -18.96 -3.25
CA LYS A 258 -6.37 -18.33 -3.67
C LYS A 258 -6.10 -17.13 -2.79
N ILE A 259 -4.85 -16.96 -2.38
CA ILE A 259 -4.41 -15.82 -1.59
C ILE A 259 -3.14 -15.20 -2.17
N ARG A 260 -2.97 -13.93 -1.90
CA ARG A 260 -1.75 -13.17 -2.19
C ARG A 260 -0.94 -13.01 -0.91
N MET A 261 0.33 -13.37 -0.99
CA MET A 261 1.31 -13.16 0.06
C MET A 261 2.30 -12.11 -0.43
N GLU A 262 2.60 -11.10 0.38
CA GLU A 262 3.43 -9.99 -0.07
C GLU A 262 4.27 -9.37 1.04
N GLU A 263 5.40 -8.76 0.67
CA GLU A 263 6.22 -7.95 1.59
C GLU A 263 7.14 -7.03 0.78
N PHE A 264 7.47 -5.88 1.34
CA PHE A 264 8.42 -4.96 0.73
C PHE A 264 9.84 -5.53 0.73
N VAL A 265 10.53 -5.35 -0.38
CA VAL A 265 11.95 -5.63 -0.46
C VAL A 265 12.70 -4.48 0.21
N SER A 266 13.38 -4.77 1.31
CA SER A 266 14.11 -3.76 2.08
C SER A 266 15.41 -3.29 1.40
N GLU A 267 16.00 -4.16 0.57
CA GLU A 267 17.20 -3.84 -0.21
C GLU A 267 16.80 -3.22 -1.55
N ALA A 268 17.53 -2.22 -2.00
CA ALA A 268 17.30 -1.65 -3.31
C ALA A 268 17.73 -2.62 -4.42
N LEU A 269 16.89 -2.75 -5.41
CA LEU A 269 17.08 -3.61 -6.55
C LEU A 269 17.66 -2.81 -7.72
N ALA A 270 18.80 -3.27 -8.25
CA ALA A 270 19.35 -2.78 -9.51
C ALA A 270 18.60 -3.37 -10.70
N THR A 271 18.73 -2.76 -11.88
CA THR A 271 18.33 -3.41 -13.12
C THR A 271 19.14 -4.68 -13.32
N GLY A 272 18.45 -5.80 -13.56
CA GLY A 272 19.09 -7.10 -13.72
C GLY A 272 18.14 -8.28 -13.54
N THR A 273 18.70 -9.49 -13.56
CA THR A 273 17.98 -10.73 -13.29
C THR A 273 18.28 -11.20 -11.87
N TYR A 274 17.23 -11.52 -11.14
CA TYR A 274 17.31 -12.00 -9.76
C TYR A 274 16.76 -13.42 -9.66
N GLU A 275 17.40 -14.23 -8.84
CA GLU A 275 16.86 -15.51 -8.41
C GLU A 275 16.14 -15.33 -7.08
N ILE A 276 14.89 -15.76 -7.02
CA ILE A 276 14.06 -15.72 -5.80
C ILE A 276 13.79 -17.16 -5.38
N GLU A 277 14.43 -17.54 -4.29
CA GLU A 277 14.19 -18.81 -3.62
C GLU A 277 13.06 -18.62 -2.62
N THR A 278 11.94 -19.34 -2.81
CA THR A 278 10.77 -19.26 -1.94
C THR A 278 10.55 -20.59 -1.24
N GLU A 279 10.44 -20.54 0.08
CA GLU A 279 10.23 -21.66 0.98
C GLU A 279 8.91 -21.52 1.73
N ILE A 280 8.07 -22.55 1.72
CA ILE A 280 6.86 -22.65 2.53
C ILE A 280 7.18 -23.56 3.71
N PHE A 281 6.92 -23.05 4.91
CA PHE A 281 7.13 -23.74 6.18
C PHE A 281 5.79 -24.19 6.75
N PHE A 282 5.71 -25.43 7.13
CA PHE A 282 4.63 -26.00 7.90
C PHE A 282 5.21 -26.59 9.19
N GLU A 283 4.68 -26.21 10.33
CA GLU A 283 5.21 -26.62 11.64
C GLU A 283 6.74 -26.41 11.77
N LYS A 284 7.23 -25.28 11.31
CA LYS A 284 8.66 -24.90 11.32
C LYS A 284 9.56 -25.76 10.42
N LYS A 285 9.01 -26.68 9.62
CA LYS A 285 9.75 -27.48 8.63
C LYS A 285 9.47 -26.97 7.23
N VAL A 286 10.49 -26.96 6.38
CA VAL A 286 10.34 -26.64 4.96
C VAL A 286 9.54 -27.77 4.28
N SER A 287 8.38 -27.45 3.76
CA SER A 287 7.49 -28.39 3.07
C SER A 287 7.52 -28.23 1.56
N LEU A 288 7.77 -27.02 1.08
CA LEU A 288 7.90 -26.73 -0.34
C LEU A 288 9.01 -25.71 -0.54
N LYS A 289 9.84 -25.93 -1.57
CA LYS A 289 10.90 -25.02 -1.99
C LYS A 289 10.85 -24.84 -3.50
N LYS A 290 10.85 -23.60 -3.99
CA LYS A 290 10.89 -23.25 -5.41
C LYS A 290 11.80 -22.06 -5.66
N THR A 291 12.42 -22.03 -6.84
CA THR A 291 13.26 -20.94 -7.31
C THR A 291 12.67 -20.35 -8.59
N TYR A 292 12.65 -19.02 -8.65
CA TYR A 292 12.11 -18.24 -9.77
C TYR A 292 13.17 -17.28 -10.27
N SER A 293 13.26 -17.10 -11.59
CA SER A 293 14.13 -16.08 -12.21
C SER A 293 13.28 -14.90 -12.65
N ILE A 294 13.54 -13.71 -12.08
CA ILE A 294 12.75 -12.51 -12.32
C ILE A 294 13.65 -11.39 -12.84
N LYS A 295 13.24 -10.75 -13.92
CA LYS A 295 13.89 -9.53 -14.44
C LYS A 295 13.31 -8.32 -13.73
N VAL A 296 14.20 -7.46 -13.29
CA VAL A 296 13.90 -6.21 -12.60
C VAL A 296 14.45 -5.04 -13.41
N ALA A 297 13.65 -3.99 -13.57
CA ALA A 297 14.05 -2.71 -14.09
C ALA A 297 14.01 -1.68 -12.94
N ALA A 298 15.15 -1.13 -12.55
CA ALA A 298 15.24 -0.25 -11.36
C ALA A 298 14.35 1.00 -11.47
N GLU A 299 14.10 1.48 -12.70
CA GLU A 299 13.23 2.62 -12.99
C GLU A 299 11.74 2.37 -12.65
N GLU A 300 11.35 1.12 -12.39
CA GLU A 300 10.00 0.80 -11.90
C GLU A 300 9.81 1.17 -10.42
N PHE A 301 10.91 1.40 -9.70
CA PHE A 301 10.93 1.67 -8.26
C PHE A 301 11.54 3.04 -7.92
N PRO A 302 10.91 4.14 -8.31
CA PRO A 302 11.49 5.48 -8.16
C PRO A 302 11.75 5.88 -6.69
N ALA A 303 11.05 5.29 -5.72
CA ALA A 303 11.33 5.53 -4.30
C ALA A 303 12.70 5.00 -3.85
N GLN A 304 13.33 4.11 -4.60
CA GLN A 304 14.67 3.62 -4.28
C GLN A 304 15.78 4.56 -4.77
N GLU A 305 15.51 5.39 -5.76
CA GLU A 305 16.50 6.31 -6.35
C GLU A 305 17.03 7.34 -5.33
N VAL A 306 16.26 7.63 -4.27
CA VAL A 306 16.68 8.52 -3.18
C VAL A 306 17.59 7.82 -2.16
N LEU A 307 17.56 6.51 -2.10
CA LEU A 307 18.37 5.70 -1.17
C LEU A 307 19.65 5.20 -1.83
N ILE A 308 19.54 4.74 -3.07
CA ILE A 308 20.65 4.12 -3.80
C ILE A 308 20.66 4.65 -5.24
N ALA A 309 21.80 5.17 -5.65
CA ALA A 309 22.03 5.60 -7.03
C ALA A 309 22.54 4.44 -7.88
N GLN A 310 21.90 4.18 -9.00
CA GLN A 310 22.45 3.35 -10.05
C GLN A 310 23.51 4.15 -10.81
N ILE A 311 24.78 3.79 -10.66
CA ILE A 311 25.91 4.49 -11.30
C ILE A 311 26.07 3.98 -12.72
N ALA A 312 26.10 2.65 -12.88
CA ALA A 312 26.24 1.94 -14.13
C ALA A 312 25.56 0.58 -14.01
N GLU A 313 25.49 -0.20 -15.09
CA GLU A 313 24.97 -1.57 -15.03
C GLU A 313 25.73 -2.38 -13.97
N GLY A 314 25.02 -2.83 -12.94
CA GLY A 314 25.58 -3.61 -11.83
C GLY A 314 26.44 -2.82 -10.84
N LEU A 315 26.62 -1.50 -10.97
CA LEU A 315 27.31 -0.67 -9.99
C LEU A 315 26.35 0.32 -9.32
N GLN A 316 26.27 0.26 -8.01
CA GLN A 316 25.43 1.10 -7.17
C GLN A 316 26.25 1.90 -6.16
N ALA A 317 25.73 3.06 -5.77
CA ALA A 317 26.27 3.87 -4.68
C ALA A 317 25.19 4.21 -3.66
N SER A 318 25.52 4.19 -2.36
CA SER A 318 24.61 4.54 -1.27
C SER A 318 25.36 5.39 -0.24
N PRO A 319 24.73 6.48 0.26
CA PRO A 319 23.44 7.03 -0.13
C PRO A 319 23.48 7.72 -1.50
N ALA A 320 22.29 7.86 -2.12
CA ALA A 320 22.15 8.51 -3.43
C ALA A 320 22.22 10.05 -3.35
N GLN A 321 21.98 10.63 -2.20
CA GLN A 321 21.98 12.06 -1.91
C GLN A 321 22.92 12.33 -0.75
N LEU A 322 23.84 13.30 -0.91
CA LEU A 322 24.99 13.47 -0.04
C LEU A 322 24.93 14.81 0.70
N GLU A 323 24.64 14.77 2.01
CA GLU A 323 24.67 15.97 2.86
C GLU A 323 25.77 15.87 3.91
N LEU A 324 26.60 16.91 3.99
CA LEU A 324 27.51 17.13 5.10
C LEU A 324 27.18 18.46 5.76
N SER A 325 26.65 18.38 6.99
CA SER A 325 26.23 19.57 7.73
C SER A 325 27.18 19.91 8.87
N GLN A 326 27.70 21.12 8.89
CA GLN A 326 28.56 21.68 9.95
C GLN A 326 27.82 22.62 10.92
N ALA A 327 26.50 22.60 10.97
CA ALA A 327 25.70 23.51 11.80
C ALA A 327 26.14 23.57 13.30
N ARG A 328 27.00 22.63 13.73
CA ARG A 328 27.57 22.55 15.09
C ARG A 328 29.10 22.68 15.12
N GLY A 329 29.72 23.11 13.99
CA GLY A 329 31.17 23.20 13.86
C GLY A 329 31.90 21.85 13.72
N GLY A 330 33.22 21.88 13.45
CA GLY A 330 34.10 20.71 13.31
C GLY A 330 34.03 20.02 11.95
N ASN A 331 34.90 19.01 11.76
CA ASN A 331 34.87 18.19 10.55
C ASN A 331 33.67 17.25 10.53
N ARG A 332 33.09 17.06 9.35
CA ARG A 332 32.01 16.08 9.13
C ARG A 332 32.46 15.04 8.14
N ARG A 333 32.01 13.81 8.36
CA ARG A 333 32.32 12.66 7.51
C ARG A 333 31.04 11.96 7.11
N LEU A 334 30.96 11.58 5.83
CA LEU A 334 29.94 10.72 5.26
C LEU A 334 30.64 9.51 4.65
N ILE A 335 30.12 8.33 4.90
CA ILE A 335 30.58 7.09 4.26
C ILE A 335 29.68 6.83 3.07
N LEU A 336 30.28 6.77 1.90
CA LEU A 336 29.64 6.38 0.66
C LEU A 336 30.08 4.94 0.34
N GLU A 337 29.12 4.07 0.14
CA GLU A 337 29.36 2.66 -0.18
C GLU A 337 29.07 2.40 -1.65
N PHE A 338 30.05 1.85 -2.37
CA PHE A 338 29.90 1.37 -3.75
C PHE A 338 29.78 -0.16 -3.74
N LYS A 339 28.74 -0.70 -4.34
CA LYS A 339 28.52 -2.15 -4.48
C LYS A 339 28.56 -2.52 -5.95
N ASN A 340 29.56 -3.34 -6.34
CA ASN A 340 29.68 -3.90 -7.67
C ASN A 340 29.00 -5.27 -7.71
N ARG A 341 27.84 -5.37 -8.33
CA ARG A 341 27.07 -6.62 -8.54
C ARG A 341 27.36 -7.23 -9.92
N SER A 342 28.23 -6.61 -10.71
CA SER A 342 28.60 -7.15 -12.03
C SER A 342 29.60 -8.30 -11.90
N LYS A 343 29.75 -9.07 -12.99
CA LYS A 343 30.74 -10.18 -13.07
C LYS A 343 32.14 -9.72 -13.38
N THR A 344 32.37 -8.42 -13.57
CA THR A 344 33.66 -7.83 -13.94
C THR A 344 34.09 -6.79 -12.92
N GLU A 345 35.39 -6.62 -12.77
CA GLU A 345 35.95 -5.52 -12.00
C GLU A 345 35.60 -4.18 -12.64
N ARG A 346 35.40 -3.16 -11.80
CA ARG A 346 35.16 -1.78 -12.23
C ARG A 346 36.14 -0.84 -11.56
N THR A 347 36.68 0.08 -12.35
CA THR A 347 37.42 1.24 -11.84
C THR A 347 36.48 2.40 -11.63
N VAL A 348 36.68 3.18 -10.58
CA VAL A 348 35.85 4.33 -10.22
C VAL A 348 36.73 5.51 -9.90
N ALA A 349 36.40 6.67 -10.50
CA ALA A 349 37.00 7.96 -10.21
C ALA A 349 35.93 8.94 -9.70
N LEU A 350 36.24 9.67 -8.63
CA LEU A 350 35.33 10.56 -7.93
C LEU A 350 35.83 12.01 -7.91
N LYS A 351 34.95 12.96 -8.24
CA LYS A 351 35.25 14.40 -8.17
C LYS A 351 34.04 15.15 -7.61
N ALA A 352 34.26 16.02 -6.63
CA ALA A 352 33.21 16.95 -6.16
C ALA A 352 33.25 18.22 -7.01
N ILE A 353 32.13 18.56 -7.66
CA ILE A 353 32.00 19.65 -8.62
C ILE A 353 30.84 20.53 -8.20
N GLY A 354 31.06 21.85 -8.07
CA GLY A 354 30.00 22.84 -7.75
C GLY A 354 29.01 23.01 -8.90
N LEU A 355 27.89 23.67 -8.63
CA LEU A 355 26.92 24.02 -9.67
C LEU A 355 27.50 24.95 -10.75
N ASP A 356 28.58 25.66 -10.45
CA ASP A 356 29.36 26.48 -11.38
C ASP A 356 30.34 25.68 -12.25
N GLY A 357 30.44 24.38 -12.05
CA GLY A 357 31.35 23.49 -12.75
C GLY A 357 32.77 23.45 -12.16
N LEU A 358 33.07 24.22 -11.12
CA LEU A 358 34.39 24.27 -10.48
C LEU A 358 34.52 23.18 -9.41
N ALA A 359 35.76 22.80 -9.08
CA ALA A 359 36.00 21.82 -8.03
C ALA A 359 35.61 22.35 -6.64
N MET A 360 34.88 21.57 -5.89
CA MET A 360 34.51 21.87 -4.50
C MET A 360 35.66 21.50 -3.55
N THR A 361 36.59 22.42 -3.33
CA THR A 361 37.82 22.19 -2.53
C THR A 361 37.54 21.93 -1.04
N ALA A 362 36.36 22.32 -0.51
CA ALA A 362 35.93 22.04 0.86
C ALA A 362 35.62 20.55 1.07
N ALA A 363 35.28 19.81 0.02
CA ALA A 363 34.95 18.38 0.07
C ALA A 363 36.20 17.53 -0.26
N MET A 364 36.66 16.75 0.71
CA MET A 364 37.77 15.82 0.53
C MET A 364 37.25 14.39 0.40
N ILE A 365 37.66 13.69 -0.66
CA ILE A 365 37.21 12.33 -0.99
C ILE A 365 38.41 11.38 -0.82
N GLN A 366 38.22 10.28 -0.07
CA GLN A 366 39.26 9.29 0.19
C GLN A 366 38.72 7.85 0.19
N PRO A 367 39.19 6.97 -0.70
CA PRO A 367 40.00 7.27 -1.88
C PRO A 367 39.18 7.94 -2.98
N SER A 368 39.80 8.75 -3.86
CA SER A 368 39.16 9.35 -5.03
C SER A 368 39.17 8.43 -6.25
N ASP A 369 40.17 7.55 -6.34
CA ASP A 369 40.34 6.60 -7.43
C ASP A 369 40.59 5.19 -6.86
N PHE A 370 39.82 4.21 -7.33
CA PHE A 370 39.91 2.84 -6.82
C PHE A 370 39.26 1.83 -7.77
N SER A 371 39.61 0.56 -7.57
CA SER A 371 38.94 -0.58 -8.21
C SER A 371 38.03 -1.30 -7.26
N ILE A 372 36.93 -1.89 -7.80
CA ILE A 372 36.00 -2.74 -7.10
C ILE A 372 35.89 -4.07 -7.85
N PRO A 373 36.38 -5.17 -7.27
CA PRO A 373 36.24 -6.50 -7.87
C PRO A 373 34.77 -6.88 -8.12
N ALA A 374 34.54 -7.88 -8.95
CA ALA A 374 33.22 -8.45 -9.15
C ALA A 374 32.59 -8.90 -7.82
N ASN A 375 31.33 -8.59 -7.62
CA ASN A 375 30.54 -8.91 -6.41
C ASN A 375 31.12 -8.38 -5.09
N ALA A 376 31.94 -7.31 -5.15
CA ALA A 376 32.55 -6.68 -3.98
C ALA A 376 31.94 -5.33 -3.65
N THR A 377 32.23 -4.89 -2.42
CA THR A 377 31.80 -3.58 -1.90
C THR A 377 33.04 -2.76 -1.51
N ARG A 378 33.02 -1.46 -1.81
CA ARG A 378 34.06 -0.50 -1.43
C ARG A 378 33.42 0.69 -0.71
N LYS A 379 34.01 1.06 0.43
CA LYS A 379 33.65 2.27 1.19
C LYS A 379 34.60 3.41 0.86
N VAL A 380 34.04 4.59 0.69
CA VAL A 380 34.71 5.85 0.44
C VAL A 380 34.29 6.84 1.50
N THR A 381 35.19 7.63 2.01
CA THR A 381 34.90 8.69 3.00
C THR A 381 34.89 10.04 2.31
N LEU A 382 33.77 10.73 2.37
CA LEU A 382 33.65 12.13 2.00
C LEU A 382 33.76 12.97 3.28
N THR A 383 34.67 13.92 3.32
CA THR A 383 34.95 14.76 4.51
C THR A 383 34.76 16.23 4.15
N LEU A 384 33.95 16.93 4.91
CA LEU A 384 33.87 18.38 4.92
C LEU A 384 34.76 18.93 6.03
N LYS A 385 35.80 19.68 5.63
CA LYS A 385 36.70 20.30 6.59
C LYS A 385 36.05 21.49 7.26
N GLY A 386 36.20 21.59 8.59
CA GLY A 386 35.74 22.74 9.35
C GLY A 386 36.49 24.02 8.90
N GLN A 387 35.71 25.01 8.51
CA GLN A 387 36.22 26.33 8.14
C GLN A 387 35.71 27.36 9.17
N SER A 388 36.62 28.23 9.61
CA SER A 388 36.29 29.22 10.67
C SER A 388 35.59 30.48 10.16
N LYS A 389 35.62 30.74 8.87
CA LYS A 389 35.01 31.93 8.23
C LYS A 389 34.32 31.52 6.94
N ILE A 390 33.00 31.23 7.03
CA ILE A 390 32.16 30.96 5.86
C ILE A 390 31.04 32.00 5.85
N GLU A 391 30.98 32.78 4.77
CA GLU A 391 29.92 33.78 4.58
C GLU A 391 28.62 33.15 4.13
N GLN A 392 28.69 32.18 3.25
CA GLN A 392 27.53 31.49 2.68
C GLN A 392 26.98 30.39 3.60
N ALA A 393 25.71 30.11 3.46
CA ALA A 393 25.02 29.14 4.30
C ALA A 393 25.26 27.70 3.85
N ALA A 394 25.40 27.47 2.55
CA ALA A 394 25.66 26.17 1.96
C ALA A 394 26.33 26.30 0.58
N ASP A 395 27.10 25.28 0.20
CA ASP A 395 27.58 25.03 -1.15
C ASP A 395 26.86 23.85 -1.75
N TYR A 396 26.44 23.99 -2.99
CA TYR A 396 25.73 22.95 -3.73
C TYR A 396 26.53 22.52 -4.96
N GLY A 397 26.44 21.21 -5.25
CA GLY A 397 27.09 20.64 -6.39
C GLY A 397 26.75 19.18 -6.56
N PHE A 398 27.68 18.45 -7.18
CA PHE A 398 27.53 17.03 -7.46
C PHE A 398 28.83 16.29 -7.12
N LEU A 399 28.70 15.07 -6.64
CA LEU A 399 29.76 14.10 -6.70
C LEU A 399 29.67 13.44 -8.08
N SER A 400 30.60 13.79 -8.98
CA SER A 400 30.77 13.12 -10.28
C SER A 400 31.43 11.77 -10.05
N VAL A 401 30.76 10.70 -10.50
CA VAL A 401 31.25 9.33 -10.45
C VAL A 401 31.49 8.86 -11.88
N GLU A 402 32.74 8.67 -12.24
CA GLU A 402 33.14 8.09 -13.51
C GLU A 402 33.52 6.63 -13.28
N THR A 403 33.03 5.70 -14.10
CA THR A 403 33.34 4.28 -13.97
C THR A 403 33.59 3.62 -15.32
N ARG A 404 34.49 2.64 -15.31
CA ARG A 404 34.84 1.83 -16.47
C ARG A 404 34.88 0.36 -16.05
N ALA A 405 34.20 -0.50 -16.82
CA ALA A 405 34.33 -1.94 -16.66
C ALA A 405 35.64 -2.43 -17.37
N ALA A 406 36.30 -3.42 -16.80
CA ALA A 406 37.57 -3.95 -17.33
C ALA A 406 37.44 -4.45 -18.78
N ASN A 407 36.24 -4.85 -19.21
CA ASN A 407 35.96 -5.36 -20.56
C ASN A 407 35.28 -4.35 -21.50
N LYS A 408 35.19 -3.06 -21.13
CA LYS A 408 34.56 -2.01 -21.93
C LYS A 408 35.53 -0.86 -22.17
N ASP A 409 35.54 -0.32 -23.39
CA ASP A 409 36.38 0.80 -23.78
C ASP A 409 35.79 2.18 -23.48
N PHE A 410 34.51 2.24 -23.06
CA PHE A 410 33.86 3.49 -22.75
C PHE A 410 33.68 3.69 -21.23
N THR A 411 33.67 4.95 -20.82
CA THR A 411 33.41 5.39 -19.45
C THR A 411 31.96 5.75 -19.29
N GLU A 412 31.32 5.21 -18.25
CA GLU A 412 29.98 5.60 -17.83
C GLU A 412 30.12 6.66 -16.71
N SER A 413 29.29 7.69 -16.71
CA SER A 413 29.30 8.73 -15.68
C SER A 413 27.96 8.98 -15.07
N ARG A 414 27.95 9.29 -13.77
CA ARG A 414 26.75 9.68 -13.01
C ARG A 414 27.09 10.80 -12.04
N GLN A 415 26.13 11.71 -11.81
CA GLN A 415 26.24 12.78 -10.82
C GLN A 415 25.31 12.50 -9.65
N LEU A 416 25.84 12.53 -8.43
CA LEU A 416 25.07 12.43 -7.19
C LEU A 416 24.96 13.82 -6.57
N PRO A 417 23.77 14.29 -6.18
CA PRO A 417 23.59 15.59 -5.56
C PRO A 417 24.39 15.68 -4.25
N LEU A 418 25.12 16.77 -4.09
CA LEU A 418 25.98 17.06 -2.95
C LEU A 418 25.61 18.42 -2.35
N ALA A 419 25.35 18.45 -1.05
CA ALA A 419 25.12 19.65 -0.26
C ALA A 419 26.15 19.72 0.89
N LEU A 420 26.91 20.80 0.93
CA LEU A 420 27.80 21.16 2.05
C LEU A 420 27.14 22.29 2.83
N VAL A 421 26.51 21.96 3.97
CA VAL A 421 25.72 22.88 4.77
C VAL A 421 26.55 23.43 5.92
N TYR A 422 26.80 24.73 5.95
CA TYR A 422 27.62 25.39 6.97
C TYR A 422 26.80 26.03 8.09
N LYS A 423 25.63 26.58 7.75
CA LYS A 423 24.73 27.23 8.70
C LYS A 423 23.32 26.69 8.50
N LYS A 424 22.53 26.61 9.57
CA LYS A 424 21.13 26.27 9.46
C LYS A 424 20.41 27.41 8.69
N VAL A 425 19.79 27.06 7.59
CA VAL A 425 19.03 28.01 6.77
C VAL A 425 17.55 27.80 7.01
N SER A 426 16.81 28.91 7.07
CA SER A 426 15.45 28.93 7.62
C SER A 426 14.34 29.07 6.59
N LYS A 427 14.61 29.27 5.30
CA LYS A 427 13.53 29.55 4.35
C LYS A 427 13.59 28.65 3.12
N THR A 428 12.61 27.78 3.02
CA THR A 428 12.33 26.97 1.84
C THR A 428 11.11 27.54 1.14
N THR A 429 11.18 27.75 -0.16
CA THR A 429 10.06 28.23 -0.98
C THR A 429 9.93 27.36 -2.22
N LEU A 430 8.71 26.86 -2.47
CA LEU A 430 8.38 25.98 -3.58
C LEU A 430 7.28 26.61 -4.42
N ALA A 431 7.48 26.70 -5.73
CA ALA A 431 6.43 26.98 -6.69
C ALA A 431 5.95 25.67 -7.30
N VAL A 432 4.64 25.52 -7.45
CA VAL A 432 3.99 24.31 -7.96
C VAL A 432 3.10 24.67 -9.14
N ALA A 433 3.31 24.00 -10.27
CA ALA A 433 2.44 24.14 -11.43
C ALA A 433 1.16 23.30 -11.26
N PRO A 434 0.08 23.62 -12.00
CA PRO A 434 -1.13 22.79 -12.03
C PRO A 434 -0.84 21.34 -12.43
N LEU A 435 -1.67 20.41 -11.94
CA LEU A 435 -1.64 19.00 -12.34
C LEU A 435 -2.18 18.83 -13.76
N VAL A 436 -1.49 18.05 -14.55
CA VAL A 436 -1.88 17.70 -15.94
C VAL A 436 -1.97 16.18 -16.03
N TRP A 437 -3.09 15.68 -16.56
CA TRP A 437 -3.26 14.26 -16.86
C TRP A 437 -2.45 13.86 -18.10
N ASP A 438 -1.63 12.83 -17.98
CA ASP A 438 -0.83 12.24 -19.07
C ASP A 438 -1.21 10.75 -19.23
N PRO A 439 -2.18 10.43 -20.09
CA PRO A 439 -2.61 9.05 -20.33
C PRO A 439 -1.65 8.27 -21.24
N ASN A 440 -0.81 8.97 -22.00
CA ASN A 440 0.02 8.37 -23.06
C ASN A 440 1.50 8.21 -22.65
N GLY A 441 1.87 8.62 -21.44
CA GLY A 441 3.21 8.40 -20.92
C GLY A 441 3.55 6.92 -20.74
N LYS A 442 4.83 6.59 -20.58
CA LYS A 442 5.27 5.22 -20.23
C LYS A 442 4.46 4.67 -19.05
N TYR A 443 4.09 5.54 -18.12
CA TYR A 443 3.21 5.28 -16.99
C TYR A 443 2.11 6.34 -16.99
N PRO A 444 0.85 5.96 -17.18
CA PRO A 444 -0.27 6.89 -17.07
C PRO A 444 -0.31 7.54 -15.69
N GLY A 445 -0.65 8.84 -15.64
CA GLY A 445 -0.68 9.53 -14.35
C GLY A 445 -0.82 11.03 -14.45
N PHE A 446 -0.86 11.68 -13.30
CA PHE A 446 -0.85 13.14 -13.22
C PHE A 446 0.59 13.65 -13.10
N ARG A 447 0.90 14.70 -13.86
CA ARG A 447 2.19 15.37 -13.81
C ARG A 447 2.03 16.78 -13.25
N THR A 448 2.98 17.20 -12.43
CA THR A 448 3.17 18.59 -12.06
C THR A 448 4.65 18.95 -12.11
N THR A 449 4.97 20.21 -12.28
CA THR A 449 6.33 20.72 -12.14
C THR A 449 6.45 21.47 -10.83
N VAL A 450 7.47 21.13 -10.06
CA VAL A 450 7.84 21.83 -8.84
C VAL A 450 9.14 22.59 -9.07
N GLU A 451 9.24 23.81 -8.55
CA GLU A 451 10.43 24.65 -8.64
C GLU A 451 10.82 25.11 -7.24
N ASN A 452 12.05 24.84 -6.85
CA ASN A 452 12.62 25.38 -5.63
C ASN A 452 13.06 26.82 -5.88
N THR A 453 12.27 27.79 -5.43
CA THR A 453 12.59 29.22 -5.56
C THR A 453 13.43 29.73 -4.40
N GLY A 454 13.70 28.90 -3.40
CA GLY A 454 14.56 29.18 -2.25
C GLY A 454 16.05 29.04 -2.55
N ASP A 455 16.86 29.24 -1.52
CA ASP A 455 18.33 29.15 -1.57
C ASP A 455 18.89 27.89 -0.92
N ASN A 456 17.99 26.98 -0.48
CA ASN A 456 18.33 25.69 0.12
C ASN A 456 17.78 24.54 -0.69
N HIS A 457 18.51 23.43 -0.68
CA HIS A 457 17.93 22.19 -1.13
C HIS A 457 16.81 21.74 -0.19
N MET A 458 15.84 21.04 -0.72
CA MET A 458 14.73 20.47 0.07
C MET A 458 14.35 19.09 -0.44
N PRO A 459 14.04 18.14 0.46
CA PRO A 459 13.41 16.90 0.04
C PRO A 459 11.97 17.23 -0.40
N VAL A 460 11.55 16.64 -1.52
CA VAL A 460 10.18 16.78 -2.03
C VAL A 460 9.50 15.44 -1.99
N GLU A 461 8.42 15.38 -1.23
CA GLU A 461 7.52 14.23 -1.19
C GLU A 461 6.10 14.75 -1.42
N ALA A 462 5.37 14.10 -2.31
CA ALA A 462 4.03 14.52 -2.64
C ALA A 462 3.06 13.34 -2.66
N ARG A 463 1.86 13.58 -2.17
CA ARG A 463 0.75 12.63 -2.16
C ARG A 463 -0.41 13.19 -2.96
N LEU A 464 -0.93 12.39 -3.86
CA LEU A 464 -2.13 12.67 -4.61
C LEU A 464 -3.22 11.69 -4.19
N SER A 465 -4.41 12.22 -3.90
CA SER A 465 -5.62 11.43 -3.63
C SER A 465 -6.67 11.79 -4.66
N LEU A 466 -7.21 10.79 -5.38
CA LEU A 466 -8.36 10.94 -6.25
C LEU A 466 -9.58 10.35 -5.56
N VAL A 467 -10.66 11.12 -5.50
CA VAL A 467 -11.94 10.68 -4.95
C VAL A 467 -12.98 10.83 -6.05
N SER A 468 -13.62 9.71 -6.45
CA SER A 468 -14.74 9.72 -7.39
C SER A 468 -16.04 10.16 -6.68
N GLU A 469 -17.07 10.55 -7.45
CA GLU A 469 -18.41 10.81 -6.90
C GLU A 469 -19.00 9.59 -6.15
N GLY A 470 -18.61 8.37 -6.53
CA GLY A 470 -18.97 7.14 -5.82
C GLY A 470 -18.15 6.84 -4.57
N GLY A 471 -17.29 7.77 -4.13
CA GLY A 471 -16.49 7.63 -2.91
C GLY A 471 -15.25 6.72 -3.07
N VAL A 472 -14.98 6.18 -4.25
CA VAL A 472 -13.76 5.38 -4.50
C VAL A 472 -12.55 6.29 -4.39
N ARG A 473 -11.58 5.90 -3.58
CA ARG A 473 -10.37 6.66 -3.32
C ARG A 473 -9.14 5.93 -3.85
N LEU A 474 -8.40 6.59 -4.75
CA LEU A 474 -7.07 6.16 -5.21
C LEU A 474 -6.00 7.07 -4.61
N GLN A 475 -4.85 6.52 -4.33
CA GLN A 475 -3.70 7.28 -3.82
C GLN A 475 -2.46 6.99 -4.66
N SER A 476 -1.65 8.02 -4.89
CA SER A 476 -0.36 7.93 -5.54
C SER A 476 0.66 8.81 -4.85
N LEU A 477 1.92 8.40 -4.87
CA LEU A 477 3.06 9.13 -4.32
C LEU A 477 4.01 9.55 -5.43
N ALA A 478 4.69 10.66 -5.23
CA ALA A 478 5.75 11.16 -6.12
C ALA A 478 6.83 11.90 -5.33
N GLY A 479 7.99 12.12 -5.94
CA GLY A 479 9.13 12.82 -5.34
C GLY A 479 9.93 11.99 -4.36
N PHE A 480 9.28 11.19 -3.52
CA PHE A 480 9.86 10.22 -2.57
C PHE A 480 11.02 10.75 -1.71
N GLY A 481 11.06 12.05 -1.43
CA GLY A 481 12.17 12.68 -0.70
C GLY A 481 13.39 13.02 -1.57
N LYS A 482 13.27 13.00 -2.90
CA LYS A 482 14.31 13.47 -3.81
C LYS A 482 14.61 14.95 -3.55
N TRP A 483 15.88 15.30 -3.49
CA TRP A 483 16.26 16.69 -3.27
C TRP A 483 16.03 17.54 -4.51
N LEU A 484 15.35 18.63 -4.30
CA LEU A 484 15.23 19.71 -5.25
C LEU A 484 16.27 20.79 -4.87
N MET A 485 17.32 20.89 -5.67
CA MET A 485 18.39 21.85 -5.47
C MET A 485 17.87 23.29 -5.59
N PRO A 486 18.55 24.30 -5.04
CA PRO A 486 18.18 25.70 -5.22
C PRO A 486 18.00 26.05 -6.70
N LYS A 487 16.91 26.76 -7.02
CA LYS A 487 16.53 27.19 -8.38
C LYS A 487 16.30 26.05 -9.39
N ALA A 488 16.31 24.81 -8.94
CA ALA A 488 16.02 23.66 -9.79
C ALA A 488 14.50 23.46 -10.00
N LYS A 489 14.17 22.90 -11.17
CA LYS A 489 12.81 22.46 -11.52
C LYS A 489 12.81 20.95 -11.71
N GLU A 490 11.78 20.29 -11.22
CA GLU A 490 11.60 18.84 -11.35
C GLU A 490 10.16 18.53 -11.77
N SER A 491 10.01 17.59 -12.69
CA SER A 491 8.70 17.06 -13.07
C SER A 491 8.37 15.86 -12.19
N MET A 492 7.26 15.93 -11.48
CA MET A 492 6.77 14.87 -10.62
C MET A 492 5.63 14.12 -11.31
N LEU A 493 5.70 12.80 -11.29
CA LEU A 493 4.68 11.91 -11.86
C LEU A 493 3.99 11.13 -10.73
N PHE A 494 2.68 11.32 -10.61
CA PHE A 494 1.80 10.52 -9.78
C PHE A 494 1.21 9.39 -10.63
N ARG A 495 1.80 8.20 -10.55
CA ARG A 495 1.37 7.04 -11.36
C ARG A 495 -0.01 6.57 -10.92
N ILE A 496 -0.85 6.27 -11.89
CA ILE A 496 -2.16 5.65 -11.69
C ILE A 496 -2.13 4.27 -12.32
N ASP A 497 -1.96 3.26 -11.48
CA ASP A 497 -1.77 1.87 -11.92
C ASP A 497 -3.10 1.16 -12.27
N GLN A 498 -4.24 1.81 -11.99
CA GLN A 498 -5.57 1.30 -12.30
C GLN A 498 -6.25 2.20 -13.33
N PRO A 499 -7.01 1.64 -14.30
CA PRO A 499 -7.79 2.46 -15.22
C PRO A 499 -8.82 3.28 -14.44
N LEU A 500 -8.87 4.58 -14.75
CA LEU A 500 -9.90 5.46 -14.21
C LEU A 500 -11.22 5.20 -14.94
N LEU A 501 -12.30 5.04 -14.19
CA LEU A 501 -13.64 4.93 -14.75
C LEU A 501 -14.13 6.31 -15.23
N PRO A 502 -15.02 6.39 -16.24
CA PRO A 502 -15.64 7.64 -16.61
C PRO A 502 -16.34 8.30 -15.43
N GLY A 503 -16.23 9.62 -15.32
CA GLY A 503 -16.86 10.36 -14.23
C GLY A 503 -16.03 11.53 -13.74
N LYS A 504 -16.56 12.21 -12.75
CA LYS A 504 -15.90 13.32 -12.08
C LYS A 504 -15.09 12.84 -10.88
N TYR A 505 -13.93 13.43 -10.71
CA TYR A 505 -13.00 13.17 -9.62
C TYR A 505 -12.59 14.47 -8.96
N THR A 506 -12.50 14.46 -7.65
CA THR A 506 -11.80 15.49 -6.88
C THR A 506 -10.38 15.00 -6.61
N ILE A 507 -9.39 15.77 -7.07
CA ILE A 507 -7.98 15.51 -6.83
C ILE A 507 -7.55 16.39 -5.67
N LYS A 508 -7.00 15.78 -4.62
CA LYS A 508 -6.31 16.49 -3.54
C LYS A 508 -4.83 16.16 -3.63
N CYS A 509 -4.00 17.20 -3.82
CA CYS A 509 -2.55 17.08 -3.85
C CYS A 509 -1.95 17.74 -2.62
N GLU A 510 -1.08 17.02 -1.91
CA GLU A 510 -0.35 17.47 -0.74
C GLU A 510 1.14 17.29 -1.00
N ILE A 511 1.90 18.40 -0.97
CA ILE A 511 3.35 18.40 -1.18
C ILE A 511 4.04 18.79 0.12
N GLN A 512 4.84 17.89 0.67
CA GLN A 512 5.63 18.11 1.88
C GLN A 512 6.87 18.96 1.54
N THR A 513 7.11 20.00 2.31
CA THR A 513 8.22 20.97 2.09
C THR A 513 9.15 21.11 3.28
N GLY A 514 9.03 20.26 4.27
CA GLY A 514 9.78 20.31 5.53
C GLY A 514 9.23 21.27 6.60
N GLU A 515 8.38 22.26 6.22
CA GLU A 515 7.71 23.17 7.18
C GLU A 515 6.19 22.90 7.20
N LYS A 516 5.47 23.52 6.28
CA LYS A 516 4.04 23.29 6.12
C LYS A 516 3.77 22.70 4.74
N PRO A 517 2.91 21.68 4.64
CA PRO A 517 2.57 21.11 3.35
C PRO A 517 1.84 22.16 2.49
N ILE A 518 2.13 22.14 1.20
CA ILE A 518 1.33 22.83 0.20
C ILE A 518 0.19 21.90 -0.19
N VAL A 519 -1.05 22.35 0.02
CA VAL A 519 -2.25 21.57 -0.30
C VAL A 519 -3.08 22.34 -1.31
N PHE A 520 -3.51 21.67 -2.37
CA PHE A 520 -4.46 22.21 -3.34
C PHE A 520 -5.38 21.12 -3.87
N ASP A 521 -6.59 21.54 -4.21
CA ASP A 521 -7.62 20.67 -4.78
C ASP A 521 -7.86 21.06 -6.23
N GLN A 522 -8.15 20.09 -7.08
CA GLN A 522 -8.45 20.26 -8.50
C GLN A 522 -9.55 19.30 -8.91
N GLU A 523 -10.52 19.79 -9.70
CA GLU A 523 -11.50 18.90 -10.33
C GLU A 523 -10.95 18.31 -11.62
N PHE A 524 -11.30 17.06 -11.89
CA PHE A 524 -10.90 16.33 -13.08
C PHE A 524 -12.05 15.46 -13.58
N THR A 525 -12.27 15.44 -14.89
CA THR A 525 -13.31 14.62 -15.51
C THR A 525 -12.69 13.66 -16.49
N VAL A 526 -12.97 12.38 -16.33
CA VAL A 526 -12.62 11.32 -17.29
C VAL A 526 -13.79 11.15 -18.27
N SER A 527 -13.53 11.33 -19.57
CA SER A 527 -14.52 11.12 -20.63
C SER A 527 -14.50 9.70 -21.14
N ASP A 528 -15.63 9.21 -21.66
CA ASP A 528 -15.74 7.87 -22.28
C ASP A 528 -14.77 7.66 -23.46
N VAL A 529 -14.35 8.73 -24.13
CA VAL A 529 -13.44 8.70 -25.27
C VAL A 529 -12.00 8.34 -24.89
N GLU A 530 -11.58 8.65 -23.67
CA GLU A 530 -10.22 8.36 -23.21
C GLU A 530 -9.99 6.88 -22.90
N LEU A 531 -11.05 6.12 -22.62
CA LEU A 531 -10.99 4.66 -22.39
C LEU A 531 -10.80 3.82 -23.66
N ALA A 532 -11.05 4.38 -24.84
CA ALA A 532 -10.97 3.65 -26.10
C ALA A 532 -9.54 3.33 -26.57
N LYS A 533 -8.49 3.81 -25.88
CA LYS A 533 -7.10 3.49 -26.20
C LYS A 533 -6.66 2.28 -25.36
N PRO A 534 -6.35 1.12 -25.98
CA PRO A 534 -5.89 -0.03 -25.23
C PRO A 534 -4.58 0.31 -24.51
N SER A 535 -4.54 0.04 -23.20
CA SER A 535 -3.29 0.00 -22.46
C SER A 535 -2.29 -0.89 -23.22
N PRO A 536 -1.02 -0.51 -23.34
CA PRO A 536 -0.03 -1.35 -23.98
C PRO A 536 -0.04 -2.71 -23.28
N LYS A 537 -0.43 -3.76 -24.01
CA LYS A 537 -0.36 -5.13 -23.54
C LYS A 537 1.10 -5.39 -23.18
N ILE A 538 1.36 -5.57 -21.91
CA ILE A 538 2.61 -6.19 -21.45
C ILE A 538 2.55 -7.60 -22.06
N SER A 539 3.31 -7.80 -23.13
CA SER A 539 3.43 -9.10 -23.78
C SER A 539 4.11 -10.02 -22.77
N ALA A 540 3.30 -10.91 -22.19
CA ALA A 540 3.83 -12.09 -21.53
C ALA A 540 4.64 -12.87 -22.58
N VAL A 541 5.93 -12.85 -22.45
CA VAL A 541 6.82 -13.76 -23.19
C VAL A 541 6.47 -15.15 -22.66
N ARG A 542 5.78 -15.93 -23.49
CA ARG A 542 5.58 -17.38 -23.26
C ARG A 542 6.93 -18.09 -23.33
N PRO A 543 7.08 -19.20 -22.61
CA PRO A 543 8.33 -19.91 -22.40
C PRO A 543 8.96 -20.44 -23.70
#